data_be941cf0e469c80bf3819ceb1b0b1c1a
#
_entry.id   be941cf0e469c80bf3819ceb1b0b1c1a
#
_cell.length_a   1.000
_cell.length_b   1.000
_cell.length_c   1.000
_cell.angle_alpha   90.00
_cell.angle_beta   90.00
_cell.angle_gamma   90.00
#
_symmetry.space_group_name_H-M   'P 1'
#
loop_
_entity.id
_entity.type
_entity.pdbx_description
1 polymer ?
#
loop_
_entity_poly.entity_id
_entity_poly.type
_entity_poly.pdbx_seq_one_letter_code
_entity_poly.pdbx_strand_id
1 'polypeptide(L)'
;MTSRISKTIEPFALVHINLVTGDERGTLLPDMMILVGAHGRIETVAPSADVPVPNEYHVLDGTGKYVMPGLINAHTHLFSQGRPLNPKMATPKGQRITAAIVHSPVGKPYVAATAKNSVRTLLESGVTTIRTLGDIAYEAVALRDDIAAGEEVGPHILASGPLLAIPDGHGAPLIALEGEAPQDMRANTRRNIANGVNAVKIAATGGVTDSQVLGEAGAPQMTVEQMRAICDEAHDAGILVAAHAQSAEGVRRALAAGVDTIEHGSRLDDALIESFKHNPNALRGYSALIPTISAGFPLHAFGRDVTGITEIQAENSRTVVDGMLAGARAAHEAGVLVGVGTDTAMTFVTQYNTWRELALLVKYAGFTPAEAVRAATRTNARILNVSGITGSLDEGKYADMMVLDSNPLDDLSTLAHPKLVVAGGHPV
;
A
#
# COMPACT_ATOMS: atom_id res chain seq x y z
N MET A 1 -2.87 -22.88 -23.60
CA MET A 1 -2.15 -21.89 -24.45
C MET A 1 -2.31 -20.53 -23.76
N THR A 2 -1.35 -20.14 -22.95
CA THR A 2 -1.29 -18.77 -22.39
C THR A 2 -0.80 -17.87 -23.48
N SER A 3 -1.68 -16.99 -24.00
CA SER A 3 -1.22 -15.93 -24.90
C SER A 3 -0.28 -15.03 -24.10
N ARG A 4 0.97 -14.96 -24.51
CA ARG A 4 1.91 -13.94 -23.99
C ARG A 4 1.28 -12.57 -24.25
N ILE A 5 1.11 -11.79 -23.18
CA ILE A 5 0.67 -10.41 -23.31
C ILE A 5 1.77 -9.67 -24.06
N SER A 6 1.40 -8.98 -25.13
CA SER A 6 2.37 -8.23 -25.94
C SER A 6 3.01 -7.14 -25.07
N LYS A 7 4.34 -6.99 -25.16
CA LYS A 7 5.06 -5.85 -24.56
C LYS A 7 4.71 -4.51 -25.23
N THR A 8 4.03 -4.56 -26.36
CA THR A 8 3.48 -3.40 -27.07
C THR A 8 1.98 -3.47 -27.08
N ILE A 9 1.34 -2.34 -26.82
CA ILE A 9 -0.10 -2.14 -26.92
C ILE A 9 -0.46 -1.50 -28.25
N GLU A 10 -1.71 -1.57 -28.65
CA GLU A 10 -2.25 -0.69 -29.69
C GLU A 10 -2.29 0.74 -29.13
N PRO A 11 -1.65 1.73 -29.77
CA PRO A 11 -1.70 3.11 -29.29
C PRO A 11 -3.14 3.63 -29.26
N PHE A 12 -3.49 4.40 -28.22
CA PHE A 12 -4.82 4.96 -28.13
C PHE A 12 -4.84 6.42 -27.65
N ALA A 13 -5.88 7.12 -28.02
CA ALA A 13 -6.19 8.48 -27.58
C ALA A 13 -7.48 8.46 -26.75
N LEU A 14 -7.42 8.94 -25.52
CA LEU A 14 -8.60 9.21 -24.72
C LEU A 14 -8.89 10.70 -24.80
N VAL A 15 -10.01 11.08 -25.45
CA VAL A 15 -10.33 12.47 -25.81
C VAL A 15 -11.59 12.97 -25.09
N HIS A 16 -11.73 14.29 -25.02
CA HIS A 16 -12.89 15.00 -24.43
C HIS A 16 -13.16 14.64 -22.97
N ILE A 17 -12.09 14.46 -22.19
CA ILE A 17 -12.16 14.09 -20.77
C ILE A 17 -12.09 15.31 -19.85
N ASN A 18 -12.63 15.16 -18.65
CA ASN A 18 -12.33 16.05 -17.52
C ASN A 18 -11.15 15.42 -16.73
N LEU A 19 -9.98 16.06 -16.80
CA LEU A 19 -8.77 15.55 -16.17
C LEU A 19 -8.64 16.04 -14.73
N VAL A 20 -8.65 15.12 -13.77
CA VAL A 20 -8.33 15.38 -12.36
C VAL A 20 -6.84 15.16 -12.17
N THR A 21 -6.08 16.22 -11.94
CA THR A 21 -4.60 16.18 -11.95
C THR A 21 -3.98 15.50 -10.74
N GLY A 22 -4.74 15.36 -9.64
CA GLY A 22 -4.24 14.86 -8.36
C GLY A 22 -3.23 15.80 -7.68
N ASP A 23 -3.27 17.09 -7.98
CA ASP A 23 -2.44 18.11 -7.31
C ASP A 23 -3.06 18.58 -5.98
N GLU A 24 -2.36 19.45 -5.26
CA GLU A 24 -2.81 20.00 -3.97
C GLU A 24 -4.11 20.80 -4.03
N ARG A 25 -4.37 21.40 -5.19
CA ARG A 25 -5.51 22.30 -5.38
C ARG A 25 -6.75 21.56 -5.85
N GLY A 26 -6.62 20.27 -6.18
CA GLY A 26 -7.71 19.51 -6.81
C GLY A 26 -8.04 20.07 -8.19
N THR A 27 -7.01 20.41 -8.98
CA THR A 27 -7.20 21.00 -10.30
C THR A 27 -7.95 20.04 -11.21
N LEU A 28 -9.05 20.54 -11.79
CA LEU A 28 -9.85 19.88 -12.82
C LEU A 28 -9.68 20.65 -14.14
N LEU A 29 -9.17 19.97 -15.16
CA LEU A 29 -9.00 20.52 -16.51
C LEU A 29 -10.07 19.92 -17.44
N PRO A 30 -10.99 20.74 -17.96
CA PRO A 30 -12.04 20.24 -18.86
C PRO A 30 -11.51 20.03 -20.29
N ASP A 31 -12.17 19.15 -21.04
CA ASP A 31 -11.94 18.90 -22.46
C ASP A 31 -10.47 18.60 -22.83
N MET A 32 -9.87 17.72 -22.05
CA MET A 32 -8.49 17.28 -22.27
C MET A 32 -8.44 16.00 -23.09
N MET A 33 -7.28 15.72 -23.67
CA MET A 33 -6.93 14.43 -24.21
C MET A 33 -5.63 13.89 -23.67
N ILE A 34 -5.49 12.55 -23.70
CA ILE A 34 -4.29 11.82 -23.36
C ILE A 34 -3.96 10.89 -24.51
N LEU A 35 -2.77 11.01 -25.08
CA LEU A 35 -2.22 10.05 -26.05
C LEU A 35 -1.33 9.04 -25.32
N VAL A 36 -1.61 7.76 -25.54
CA VAL A 36 -0.83 6.64 -25.00
C VAL A 36 -0.19 5.86 -26.12
N GLY A 37 1.14 5.87 -26.14
CA GLY A 37 1.94 5.21 -27.19
C GLY A 37 2.06 3.70 -26.99
N ALA A 38 2.63 3.04 -27.98
CA ALA A 38 2.76 1.58 -28.07
C ALA A 38 3.53 0.91 -26.89
N HIS A 39 4.27 1.69 -26.10
CA HIS A 39 4.99 1.20 -24.91
C HIS A 39 4.25 1.49 -23.59
N GLY A 40 2.94 1.81 -23.69
CA GLY A 40 2.11 2.07 -22.54
C GLY A 40 2.44 3.36 -21.79
N ARG A 41 3.18 4.28 -22.42
CA ARG A 41 3.54 5.57 -21.84
C ARG A 41 2.68 6.68 -22.39
N ILE A 42 2.43 7.66 -21.54
CA ILE A 42 1.77 8.91 -21.91
C ILE A 42 2.73 9.72 -22.79
N GLU A 43 2.32 10.03 -24.00
CA GLU A 43 3.11 10.81 -24.97
C GLU A 43 2.68 12.27 -24.97
N THR A 44 1.36 12.54 -24.76
CA THR A 44 0.83 13.90 -24.75
C THR A 44 -0.35 14.00 -23.81
N VAL A 45 -0.41 15.13 -23.10
CA VAL A 45 -1.59 15.58 -22.35
C VAL A 45 -1.87 17.02 -22.73
N ALA A 46 -2.96 17.28 -23.45
CA ALA A 46 -3.28 18.59 -23.98
C ALA A 46 -4.80 18.84 -24.02
N PRO A 47 -5.29 20.08 -24.20
CA PRO A 47 -6.67 20.32 -24.59
C PRO A 47 -7.01 19.58 -25.91
N SER A 48 -8.20 18.96 -25.99
CA SER A 48 -8.58 18.12 -27.14
C SER A 48 -8.58 18.88 -28.48
N ALA A 49 -8.78 20.19 -28.44
CA ALA A 49 -8.77 21.03 -29.65
C ALA A 49 -7.37 21.41 -30.15
N ASP A 50 -6.33 21.28 -29.33
CA ASP A 50 -5.00 21.85 -29.62
C ASP A 50 -4.10 20.91 -30.42
N VAL A 51 -4.33 19.59 -30.30
CA VAL A 51 -3.47 18.57 -30.93
C VAL A 51 -4.32 17.55 -31.68
N PRO A 52 -4.04 17.32 -32.98
CA PRO A 52 -4.73 16.28 -33.74
C PRO A 52 -4.34 14.89 -33.26
N VAL A 53 -5.28 13.97 -33.17
CA VAL A 53 -5.00 12.56 -32.89
C VAL A 53 -4.37 11.92 -34.13
N PRO A 54 -3.21 11.27 -34.03
CA PRO A 54 -2.59 10.56 -35.15
C PRO A 54 -3.49 9.41 -35.64
N ASN A 55 -3.49 9.14 -36.95
CA ASN A 55 -4.38 8.17 -37.58
C ASN A 55 -4.23 6.72 -37.08
N GLU A 56 -3.05 6.38 -36.56
CA GLU A 56 -2.71 5.06 -36.05
C GLU A 56 -3.23 4.83 -34.61
N TYR A 57 -3.81 5.85 -33.95
CA TYR A 57 -4.32 5.73 -32.59
C TYR A 57 -5.81 5.32 -32.60
N HIS A 58 -6.11 4.35 -31.77
CA HIS A 58 -7.52 4.04 -31.46
C HIS A 58 -8.11 5.13 -30.59
N VAL A 59 -9.21 5.76 -31.07
CA VAL A 59 -9.85 6.87 -30.34
C VAL A 59 -10.91 6.36 -29.39
N LEU A 60 -10.79 6.71 -28.12
CA LEU A 60 -11.76 6.48 -27.07
C LEU A 60 -12.41 7.83 -26.69
N ASP A 61 -13.69 7.97 -26.91
CA ASP A 61 -14.45 9.17 -26.53
C ASP A 61 -14.76 9.15 -25.04
N GLY A 62 -14.22 10.11 -24.31
CA GLY A 62 -14.41 10.32 -22.87
C GLY A 62 -15.36 11.45 -22.53
N THR A 63 -16.22 11.88 -23.45
CA THR A 63 -17.18 12.97 -23.21
C THR A 63 -17.99 12.72 -21.93
N GLY A 64 -17.94 13.68 -21.01
CA GLY A 64 -18.63 13.61 -19.72
C GLY A 64 -17.94 12.71 -18.68
N LYS A 65 -16.81 12.08 -18.99
CA LYS A 65 -16.05 11.25 -18.05
C LYS A 65 -14.97 12.06 -17.34
N TYR A 66 -14.56 11.53 -16.19
CA TYR A 66 -13.45 12.05 -15.39
C TYR A 66 -12.31 11.05 -15.42
N VAL A 67 -11.11 11.54 -15.65
CA VAL A 67 -9.90 10.71 -15.67
C VAL A 67 -8.93 11.21 -14.61
N MET A 68 -8.37 10.30 -13.85
CA MET A 68 -7.37 10.60 -12.82
C MET A 68 -6.26 9.54 -12.82
N PRO A 69 -5.10 9.85 -12.20
CA PRO A 69 -4.08 8.83 -11.97
C PRO A 69 -4.67 7.63 -11.23
N GLY A 70 -4.23 6.43 -11.58
CA GLY A 70 -4.56 5.22 -10.86
C GLY A 70 -4.13 5.31 -9.39
N LEU A 71 -4.88 4.66 -8.52
CA LEU A 71 -4.60 4.65 -7.08
C LEU A 71 -3.32 3.85 -6.79
N ILE A 72 -2.57 4.33 -5.82
CA ILE A 72 -1.41 3.64 -5.24
C ILE A 72 -1.78 3.23 -3.83
N ASN A 73 -1.71 1.93 -3.53
CA ASN A 73 -1.91 1.40 -2.18
C ASN A 73 -0.55 1.02 -1.57
N ALA A 74 -0.08 1.82 -0.62
CA ALA A 74 1.25 1.69 -0.04
C ALA A 74 1.37 0.61 1.04
N HIS A 75 0.27 -0.07 1.42
CA HIS A 75 0.26 -1.14 2.40
C HIS A 75 -0.81 -2.18 2.07
N THR A 76 -0.39 -3.29 1.51
CA THR A 76 -1.26 -4.40 1.13
C THR A 76 -0.69 -5.73 1.59
N HIS A 77 -1.58 -6.71 1.77
CA HIS A 77 -1.27 -8.13 1.85
C HIS A 77 -2.08 -8.89 0.81
N LEU A 78 -1.51 -9.94 0.25
CA LEU A 78 -2.12 -10.68 -0.87
C LEU A 78 -2.66 -12.07 -0.47
N PHE A 79 -2.47 -12.49 0.77
CA PHE A 79 -2.72 -13.86 1.23
C PHE A 79 -4.18 -14.15 1.64
N SER A 80 -5.07 -13.13 1.64
CA SER A 80 -6.48 -13.27 2.05
C SER A 80 -7.37 -12.24 1.33
N GLN A 81 -8.68 -12.48 1.38
CA GLN A 81 -9.71 -11.60 0.79
C GLN A 81 -10.46 -10.76 1.84
N GLY A 82 -9.89 -10.57 3.02
CA GLY A 82 -10.52 -9.75 4.07
C GLY A 82 -11.71 -10.42 4.77
N ARG A 83 -11.74 -11.75 4.81
CA ARG A 83 -12.78 -12.49 5.54
C ARG A 83 -12.59 -12.35 7.06
N PRO A 84 -13.66 -12.47 7.85
CA PRO A 84 -13.56 -12.51 9.31
C PRO A 84 -12.55 -13.56 9.78
N LEU A 85 -11.82 -13.21 10.82
CA LEU A 85 -10.82 -14.09 11.40
C LEU A 85 -11.48 -15.36 11.94
N ASN A 86 -10.95 -16.53 11.56
CA ASN A 86 -11.38 -17.78 12.16
C ASN A 86 -10.77 -17.90 13.56
N PRO A 87 -11.57 -17.92 14.66
CA PRO A 87 -11.04 -17.94 16.02
C PRO A 87 -10.07 -19.09 16.31
N LYS A 88 -10.24 -20.25 15.63
CA LYS A 88 -9.33 -21.40 15.77
C LYS A 88 -7.95 -21.13 15.16
N MET A 89 -7.89 -20.35 14.10
CA MET A 89 -6.64 -19.95 13.44
C MET A 89 -5.96 -18.80 14.17
N ALA A 90 -6.68 -18.02 14.95
CA ALA A 90 -6.15 -16.91 15.75
C ALA A 90 -5.37 -17.39 17.00
N THR A 91 -5.47 -18.66 17.37
CA THR A 91 -4.70 -19.21 18.50
C THR A 91 -3.24 -19.48 18.08
N PRO A 92 -2.25 -19.42 19.00
CA PRO A 92 -0.84 -19.73 18.68
C PRO A 92 -0.66 -21.10 18.00
N LYS A 93 -1.42 -22.12 18.44
CA LYS A 93 -1.41 -23.44 17.80
C LYS A 93 -1.98 -23.39 16.38
N GLY A 94 -3.08 -22.66 16.18
CA GLY A 94 -3.70 -22.48 14.86
C GLY A 94 -2.78 -21.75 13.89
N GLN A 95 -2.11 -20.72 14.33
CA GLN A 95 -1.12 -19.97 13.53
C GLN A 95 0.05 -20.86 13.09
N ARG A 96 0.63 -21.67 14.01
CA ARG A 96 1.71 -22.64 13.66
C ARG A 96 1.25 -23.69 12.66
N ILE A 97 0.02 -24.23 12.80
CA ILE A 97 -0.54 -25.19 11.84
C ILE A 97 -0.74 -24.52 10.47
N THR A 98 -1.31 -23.30 10.45
CA THR A 98 -1.51 -22.55 9.23
C THR A 98 -0.17 -22.27 8.53
N ALA A 99 0.83 -21.79 9.28
CA ALA A 99 2.17 -21.56 8.75
C ALA A 99 2.77 -22.85 8.15
N ALA A 100 2.69 -23.98 8.85
CA ALA A 100 3.18 -25.24 8.33
C ALA A 100 2.50 -25.66 7.01
N ILE A 101 1.20 -25.38 6.86
CA ILE A 101 0.44 -25.68 5.63
C ILE A 101 0.86 -24.73 4.49
N VAL A 102 0.82 -23.42 4.70
CA VAL A 102 1.06 -22.43 3.62
C VAL A 102 2.52 -22.45 3.14
N HIS A 103 3.47 -22.78 4.01
CA HIS A 103 4.89 -22.94 3.64
C HIS A 103 5.20 -24.30 3.01
N SER A 104 4.28 -25.27 3.05
CA SER A 104 4.47 -26.60 2.46
C SER A 104 4.46 -26.54 0.92
N PRO A 105 5.01 -27.58 0.24
CA PRO A 105 4.91 -27.70 -1.21
C PRO A 105 3.47 -27.68 -1.75
N VAL A 106 2.50 -28.14 -0.95
CA VAL A 106 1.07 -28.15 -1.33
C VAL A 106 0.42 -26.78 -1.09
N GLY A 107 0.83 -26.05 -0.05
CA GLY A 107 0.30 -24.71 0.27
C GLY A 107 0.78 -23.62 -0.66
N LYS A 108 2.03 -23.68 -1.14
CA LYS A 108 2.62 -22.65 -2.01
C LYS A 108 1.80 -22.34 -3.27
N PRO A 109 1.27 -23.32 -4.04
CA PRO A 109 0.40 -23.04 -5.19
C PRO A 109 -0.90 -22.32 -4.79
N TYR A 110 -1.47 -22.64 -3.63
CA TYR A 110 -2.65 -21.96 -3.11
C TYR A 110 -2.35 -20.50 -2.76
N VAL A 111 -1.21 -20.25 -2.11
CA VAL A 111 -0.75 -18.89 -1.78
C VAL A 111 -0.55 -18.07 -3.07
N ALA A 112 0.15 -18.61 -4.06
CA ALA A 112 0.37 -17.97 -5.35
C ALA A 112 -0.95 -17.66 -6.08
N ALA A 113 -1.89 -18.61 -6.11
CA ALA A 113 -3.20 -18.39 -6.72
C ALA A 113 -4.03 -17.32 -5.98
N THR A 114 -3.94 -17.28 -4.65
CA THR A 114 -4.61 -16.27 -3.82
C THR A 114 -4.01 -14.90 -4.08
N ALA A 115 -2.67 -14.78 -4.13
CA ALA A 115 -1.97 -13.53 -4.43
C ALA A 115 -2.35 -12.99 -5.83
N LYS A 116 -2.37 -13.87 -6.84
CA LYS A 116 -2.80 -13.50 -8.20
C LYS A 116 -4.23 -12.97 -8.24
N ASN A 117 -5.17 -13.64 -7.55
CA ASN A 117 -6.55 -13.17 -7.47
C ASN A 117 -6.66 -11.83 -6.71
N SER A 118 -5.89 -11.64 -5.63
CA SER A 118 -5.85 -10.39 -4.87
C SER A 118 -5.36 -9.22 -5.73
N VAL A 119 -4.28 -9.42 -6.47
CA VAL A 119 -3.70 -8.44 -7.39
C VAL A 119 -4.68 -8.05 -8.49
N ARG A 120 -5.37 -9.03 -9.08
CA ARG A 120 -6.40 -8.77 -10.09
C ARG A 120 -7.55 -7.93 -9.53
N THR A 121 -8.05 -8.27 -8.34
CA THR A 121 -9.13 -7.52 -7.67
C THR A 121 -8.71 -6.09 -7.36
N LEU A 122 -7.47 -5.87 -6.86
CA LEU A 122 -6.91 -4.53 -6.64
C LEU A 122 -6.87 -3.74 -7.94
N LEU A 123 -6.36 -4.33 -9.01
CA LEU A 123 -6.27 -3.68 -10.32
C LEU A 123 -7.64 -3.29 -10.86
N GLU A 124 -8.59 -4.23 -10.89
CA GLU A 124 -9.97 -3.98 -11.35
C GLU A 124 -10.68 -2.88 -10.53
N SER A 125 -10.24 -2.64 -9.28
CA SER A 125 -10.75 -1.54 -8.44
C SER A 125 -10.02 -0.20 -8.63
N GLY A 126 -9.13 -0.08 -9.63
CA GLY A 126 -8.41 1.16 -9.94
C GLY A 126 -7.07 1.34 -9.24
N VAL A 127 -6.58 0.31 -8.54
CA VAL A 127 -5.25 0.35 -7.89
C VAL A 127 -4.20 -0.14 -8.88
N THR A 128 -3.42 0.79 -9.43
CA THR A 128 -2.41 0.51 -10.47
C THR A 128 -0.99 0.32 -9.92
N THR A 129 -0.79 0.60 -8.64
CA THR A 129 0.49 0.37 -7.95
C THR A 129 0.24 -0.08 -6.52
N ILE A 130 0.96 -1.09 -6.07
CA ILE A 130 0.89 -1.60 -4.69
C ILE A 130 2.27 -1.77 -4.08
N ARG A 131 2.35 -1.66 -2.75
CA ARG A 131 3.46 -2.17 -1.95
C ARG A 131 2.93 -3.24 -1.02
N THR A 132 3.48 -4.46 -1.09
CA THR A 132 3.20 -5.50 -0.10
C THR A 132 4.11 -5.32 1.12
N LEU A 133 3.61 -5.63 2.32
CA LEU A 133 4.35 -5.44 3.56
C LEU A 133 4.22 -6.64 4.50
N GLY A 134 4.81 -7.74 4.12
CA GLY A 134 4.79 -9.03 4.79
C GLY A 134 4.05 -10.08 3.95
N ASP A 135 4.79 -10.73 3.08
CA ASP A 135 4.33 -11.83 2.25
C ASP A 135 4.57 -13.16 2.98
N ILE A 136 3.86 -14.21 2.61
CA ILE A 136 4.09 -15.54 3.20
C ILE A 136 5.49 -16.06 2.83
N ALA A 137 5.91 -15.81 1.59
CA ALA A 137 7.27 -16.07 1.13
C ALA A 137 7.71 -14.99 0.13
N TYR A 138 7.88 -15.32 -1.15
CA TYR A 138 8.27 -14.38 -2.21
C TYR A 138 7.29 -14.45 -3.39
N GLU A 139 6.04 -14.78 -3.13
CA GLU A 139 4.98 -14.87 -4.13
C GLU A 139 4.68 -13.52 -4.80
N ALA A 140 4.79 -12.41 -4.05
CA ALA A 140 4.63 -11.07 -4.62
C ALA A 140 5.81 -10.68 -5.53
N VAL A 141 7.03 -11.14 -5.20
CA VAL A 141 8.21 -10.96 -6.07
C VAL A 141 8.02 -11.72 -7.39
N ALA A 142 7.64 -12.99 -7.32
CA ALA A 142 7.39 -13.80 -8.51
C ALA A 142 6.30 -13.19 -9.39
N LEU A 143 5.19 -12.77 -8.80
CA LEU A 143 4.08 -12.16 -9.53
C LEU A 143 4.46 -10.80 -10.17
N ARG A 144 5.26 -9.98 -9.48
CA ARG A 144 5.84 -8.77 -10.07
C ARG A 144 6.66 -9.08 -11.33
N ASP A 145 7.50 -10.12 -11.25
CA ASP A 145 8.38 -10.50 -12.34
C ASP A 145 7.58 -11.07 -13.53
N ASP A 146 6.52 -11.86 -13.27
CA ASP A 146 5.59 -12.35 -14.29
C ASP A 146 4.87 -11.18 -15.00
N ILE A 147 4.43 -10.17 -14.25
CA ILE A 147 3.81 -8.95 -14.81
C ILE A 147 4.84 -8.18 -15.66
N ALA A 148 6.06 -7.99 -15.17
CA ALA A 148 7.11 -7.32 -15.91
C ALA A 148 7.54 -8.09 -17.17
N ALA A 149 7.43 -9.41 -17.17
CA ALA A 149 7.65 -10.26 -18.33
C ALA A 149 6.49 -10.22 -19.35
N GLY A 150 5.32 -9.67 -18.98
CA GLY A 150 4.09 -9.69 -19.78
C GLY A 150 3.41 -11.07 -19.79
N GLU A 151 3.64 -11.89 -18.78
CA GLU A 151 2.99 -13.19 -18.60
C GLU A 151 1.67 -13.05 -17.84
N GLU A 152 1.52 -11.97 -17.07
CA GLU A 152 0.33 -11.62 -16.31
C GLU A 152 -0.01 -10.13 -16.47
N VAL A 153 -1.28 -9.76 -16.28
CA VAL A 153 -1.74 -8.36 -16.14
C VAL A 153 -1.89 -8.04 -14.67
N GLY A 154 -1.31 -6.94 -14.25
CA GLY A 154 -1.36 -6.51 -12.85
C GLY A 154 -0.88 -5.08 -12.65
N PRO A 155 -0.99 -4.55 -11.41
CA PRO A 155 -0.41 -3.27 -11.04
C PRO A 155 1.11 -3.36 -10.96
N HIS A 156 1.80 -2.23 -10.88
CA HIS A 156 3.18 -2.20 -10.42
C HIS A 156 3.26 -2.71 -8.98
N ILE A 157 4.13 -3.68 -8.70
CA ILE A 157 4.28 -4.28 -7.37
C ILE A 157 5.64 -3.91 -6.78
N LEU A 158 5.64 -3.32 -5.58
CA LEU A 158 6.80 -3.21 -4.72
C LEU A 158 6.69 -4.29 -3.63
N ALA A 159 7.37 -5.39 -3.81
CA ALA A 159 7.30 -6.54 -2.92
C ALA A 159 8.27 -6.43 -1.75
N SER A 160 7.82 -6.77 -0.53
CA SER A 160 8.68 -6.82 0.65
C SER A 160 9.22 -8.21 1.00
N GLY A 161 8.58 -9.26 0.47
CA GLY A 161 8.80 -10.58 1.01
C GLY A 161 8.33 -10.71 2.47
N PRO A 162 8.77 -11.74 3.21
CA PRO A 162 8.44 -11.88 4.62
C PRO A 162 8.95 -10.71 5.46
N LEU A 163 8.13 -10.25 6.41
CA LEU A 163 8.56 -9.22 7.36
C LEU A 163 9.64 -9.77 8.33
N LEU A 164 10.35 -8.88 9.01
CA LEU A 164 11.30 -9.26 10.04
C LEU A 164 10.71 -8.98 11.42
N ALA A 165 10.79 -9.99 12.29
CA ALA A 165 10.30 -9.94 13.68
C ALA A 165 11.25 -10.61 14.65
N ILE A 166 11.07 -10.32 15.94
CA ILE A 166 11.69 -11.13 17.00
C ILE A 166 10.97 -12.50 17.10
N PRO A 167 11.57 -13.50 17.75
CA PRO A 167 10.88 -14.79 17.96
C PRO A 167 9.51 -14.59 18.61
N ASP A 168 8.51 -15.28 18.08
CA ASP A 168 7.09 -15.17 18.47
C ASP A 168 6.54 -13.71 18.40
N GLY A 169 7.20 -12.79 17.67
CA GLY A 169 6.76 -11.41 17.47
C GLY A 169 5.61 -11.29 16.49
N HIS A 170 5.17 -10.04 16.24
CA HIS A 170 4.07 -9.75 15.33
C HIS A 170 4.31 -10.33 13.92
N GLY A 171 3.32 -11.06 13.40
CA GLY A 171 3.37 -11.74 12.11
C GLY A 171 4.08 -13.10 12.12
N ALA A 172 4.79 -13.47 13.20
CA ALA A 172 5.40 -14.78 13.34
C ALA A 172 4.35 -15.84 13.75
N PRO A 173 4.50 -17.08 13.30
CA PRO A 173 5.47 -17.60 12.34
C PRO A 173 4.96 -17.56 10.88
N LEU A 174 3.86 -16.87 10.59
CA LEU A 174 3.13 -16.97 9.33
C LEU A 174 3.82 -16.22 8.19
N ILE A 175 4.15 -14.94 8.44
CA ILE A 175 4.65 -13.99 7.43
C ILE A 175 6.00 -13.37 7.84
N ALA A 176 6.69 -13.91 8.85
CA ALA A 176 7.91 -13.33 9.38
C ALA A 176 9.14 -14.25 9.22
N LEU A 177 10.31 -13.62 9.01
CA LEU A 177 11.62 -14.18 9.29
C LEU A 177 12.02 -13.72 10.70
N GLU A 178 12.22 -14.68 11.59
CA GLU A 178 12.53 -14.41 12.98
C GLU A 178 14.05 -14.23 13.18
N GLY A 179 14.43 -13.30 14.07
CA GLY A 179 15.81 -13.06 14.48
C GLY A 179 15.85 -12.42 15.85
N GLU A 180 16.86 -12.75 16.67
CA GLU A 180 16.99 -12.25 18.04
C GLU A 180 18.04 -11.16 18.14
N ALA A 181 19.21 -11.38 17.53
CA ALA A 181 20.31 -10.45 17.59
C ALA A 181 20.38 -9.53 16.36
N PRO A 182 21.03 -8.35 16.43
CA PRO A 182 21.21 -7.47 15.27
C PRO A 182 21.85 -8.15 14.06
N GLN A 183 22.75 -9.13 14.26
CA GLN A 183 23.34 -9.91 13.16
C GLN A 183 22.34 -10.83 12.47
N ASP A 184 21.35 -11.39 13.20
CA ASP A 184 20.28 -12.19 12.60
C ASP A 184 19.39 -11.31 11.72
N MET A 185 19.10 -10.10 12.21
CA MET A 185 18.32 -9.11 11.46
C MET A 185 19.04 -8.72 10.15
N ARG A 186 20.36 -8.48 10.18
CA ARG A 186 21.16 -8.25 8.97
C ARG A 186 21.09 -9.44 8.01
N ALA A 187 21.24 -10.67 8.52
CA ALA A 187 21.20 -11.87 7.72
C ALA A 187 19.81 -12.05 7.04
N ASN A 188 18.72 -11.82 7.78
CA ASN A 188 17.35 -11.88 7.24
C ASN A 188 17.08 -10.77 6.22
N THR A 189 17.60 -9.55 6.45
CA THR A 189 17.53 -8.44 5.49
C THR A 189 18.23 -8.81 4.18
N ARG A 190 19.47 -9.33 4.25
CA ARG A 190 20.23 -9.80 3.08
C ARG A 190 19.49 -10.92 2.34
N ARG A 191 18.86 -11.83 3.08
CA ARG A 191 18.03 -12.90 2.49
C ARG A 191 16.87 -12.32 1.67
N ASN A 192 16.14 -11.32 2.19
CA ASN A 192 15.07 -10.66 1.45
C ASN A 192 15.62 -9.94 0.21
N ILE A 193 16.71 -9.16 0.36
CA ILE A 193 17.37 -8.47 -0.76
C ILE A 193 17.81 -9.46 -1.84
N ALA A 194 18.43 -10.57 -1.47
CA ALA A 194 18.86 -11.61 -2.41
C ALA A 194 17.70 -12.28 -3.15
N ASN A 195 16.49 -12.25 -2.61
CA ASN A 195 15.26 -12.70 -3.27
C ASN A 195 14.56 -11.58 -4.07
N GLY A 196 15.19 -10.42 -4.25
CA GLY A 196 14.74 -9.36 -5.14
C GLY A 196 13.61 -8.49 -4.62
N VAL A 197 13.49 -8.28 -3.31
CA VAL A 197 12.48 -7.39 -2.73
C VAL A 197 12.73 -5.91 -3.10
N ASN A 198 11.68 -5.10 -3.08
CA ASN A 198 11.70 -3.65 -3.33
C ASN A 198 11.53 -2.82 -2.05
N ALA A 199 11.13 -3.47 -0.97
CA ALA A 199 10.96 -2.87 0.35
C ALA A 199 11.32 -3.89 1.42
N VAL A 200 11.65 -3.43 2.62
CA VAL A 200 11.80 -4.29 3.81
C VAL A 200 10.74 -3.89 4.82
N LYS A 201 10.05 -4.87 5.40
CA LYS A 201 9.06 -4.66 6.46
C LYS A 201 9.58 -5.20 7.77
N ILE A 202 9.38 -4.45 8.87
CA ILE A 202 9.70 -4.86 10.23
C ILE A 202 8.50 -4.73 11.16
N ALA A 203 8.47 -5.52 12.22
CA ALA A 203 7.51 -5.42 13.32
C ALA A 203 8.17 -4.73 14.52
N ALA A 204 8.07 -3.39 14.61
CA ALA A 204 8.64 -2.63 15.73
C ALA A 204 7.84 -2.83 17.03
N THR A 205 6.54 -3.11 16.92
CA THR A 205 5.61 -3.37 18.04
C THR A 205 4.78 -4.62 17.83
N GLY A 206 4.15 -5.12 18.88
CA GLY A 206 3.03 -6.07 18.77
C GLY A 206 1.84 -5.46 18.06
N GLY A 207 0.96 -6.32 17.52
CA GLY A 207 -0.25 -5.97 16.79
C GLY A 207 -1.53 -6.38 17.50
N VAL A 208 -2.67 -5.82 17.09
CA VAL A 208 -3.98 -6.11 17.70
C VAL A 208 -4.36 -7.58 17.52
N THR A 209 -4.16 -8.14 16.32
CA THR A 209 -4.63 -9.49 15.97
C THR A 209 -3.87 -10.61 16.68
N ASP A 210 -2.63 -10.34 17.11
CA ASP A 210 -1.78 -11.32 17.79
C ASP A 210 -1.87 -11.20 19.32
N SER A 211 -2.45 -10.10 19.84
CA SER A 211 -2.44 -9.80 21.26
C SER A 211 -3.21 -10.81 22.12
N GLN A 212 -2.57 -11.26 23.19
CA GLN A 212 -3.11 -12.20 24.18
C GLN A 212 -3.35 -11.53 25.54
N VAL A 213 -2.74 -10.37 25.78
CA VAL A 213 -2.90 -9.56 26.98
C VAL A 213 -3.17 -8.10 26.66
N LEU A 214 -3.73 -7.37 27.63
CA LEU A 214 -3.98 -5.93 27.47
C LEU A 214 -2.66 -5.15 27.38
N GLY A 215 -2.60 -4.22 26.43
CA GLY A 215 -1.42 -3.38 26.17
C GLY A 215 -0.33 -4.06 25.32
N GLU A 216 -0.51 -5.30 24.91
CA GLU A 216 0.44 -6.01 24.05
C GLU A 216 0.43 -5.42 22.63
N ALA A 217 -0.73 -5.04 22.09
CA ALA A 217 -0.78 -4.27 20.87
C ALA A 217 -0.13 -2.89 21.10
N GLY A 218 0.92 -2.60 20.34
CA GLY A 218 1.75 -1.42 20.51
C GLY A 218 2.91 -1.56 21.50
N ALA A 219 3.02 -2.66 22.24
CA ALA A 219 4.21 -2.92 23.05
C ALA A 219 5.46 -3.04 22.15
N PRO A 220 6.53 -2.27 22.41
CA PRO A 220 7.76 -2.38 21.63
C PRO A 220 8.36 -3.78 21.68
N GLN A 221 8.62 -4.36 20.49
CA GLN A 221 9.19 -5.70 20.34
C GLN A 221 10.66 -5.65 19.92
N MET A 222 11.01 -4.77 18.98
CA MET A 222 12.40 -4.61 18.53
C MET A 222 13.13 -3.50 19.28
N THR A 223 14.43 -3.69 19.50
CA THR A 223 15.31 -2.61 19.97
C THR A 223 15.71 -1.69 18.82
N VAL A 224 16.18 -0.48 19.15
CA VAL A 224 16.69 0.47 18.15
C VAL A 224 17.87 -0.14 17.39
N GLU A 225 18.74 -0.90 18.04
CA GLU A 225 19.92 -1.54 17.45
C GLU A 225 19.53 -2.62 16.43
N GLN A 226 18.51 -3.43 16.75
CA GLN A 226 17.98 -4.43 15.81
C GLN A 226 17.41 -3.76 14.57
N MET A 227 16.54 -2.75 14.74
CA MET A 227 15.92 -2.01 13.62
C MET A 227 16.98 -1.24 12.81
N ARG A 228 17.97 -0.61 13.46
CA ARG A 228 19.09 0.07 12.78
C ARG A 228 19.89 -0.89 11.92
N ALA A 229 20.18 -2.09 12.44
CA ALA A 229 20.89 -3.12 11.68
C ALA A 229 20.16 -3.50 10.38
N ILE A 230 18.83 -3.47 10.39
CA ILE A 230 18.00 -3.68 9.20
C ILE A 230 18.07 -2.45 8.28
N CYS A 231 17.88 -1.24 8.83
CA CYS A 231 17.91 -0.01 8.05
C CYS A 231 19.26 0.18 7.34
N ASP A 232 20.38 0.02 8.05
CA ASP A 232 21.72 0.11 7.46
C ASP A 232 21.86 -0.82 6.24
N GLU A 233 21.48 -2.10 6.40
CA GLU A 233 21.61 -3.10 5.34
C GLU A 233 20.68 -2.84 4.15
N ALA A 234 19.44 -2.40 4.40
CA ALA A 234 18.47 -2.07 3.36
C ALA A 234 18.85 -0.77 2.63
N HIS A 235 19.28 0.25 3.36
CA HIS A 235 19.69 1.54 2.80
C HIS A 235 20.96 1.44 1.96
N ASP A 236 21.94 0.59 2.34
CA ASP A 236 23.11 0.28 1.52
C ASP A 236 22.72 -0.30 0.16
N ALA A 237 21.58 -0.99 0.08
CA ALA A 237 21.00 -1.50 -1.17
C ALA A 237 20.02 -0.52 -1.84
N GLY A 238 19.79 0.68 -1.29
CA GLY A 238 18.84 1.67 -1.80
C GLY A 238 17.38 1.30 -1.57
N ILE A 239 17.08 0.40 -0.61
CA ILE A 239 15.75 -0.14 -0.34
C ILE A 239 15.15 0.53 0.90
N LEU A 240 13.88 0.96 0.80
CA LEU A 240 13.13 1.60 1.89
C LEU A 240 12.69 0.57 2.94
N VAL A 241 12.71 0.99 4.22
CA VAL A 241 12.24 0.20 5.36
C VAL A 241 10.91 0.73 5.88
N ALA A 242 9.92 -0.16 6.04
CA ALA A 242 8.61 0.12 6.61
C ALA A 242 8.45 -0.58 7.98
N ALA A 243 7.93 0.12 8.99
CA ALA A 243 7.74 -0.44 10.33
C ALA A 243 6.26 -0.47 10.74
N HIS A 244 5.76 -1.65 11.11
CA HIS A 244 4.57 -1.75 11.94
C HIS A 244 4.86 -1.13 13.31
N ALA A 245 4.15 -0.05 13.69
CA ALA A 245 4.35 0.65 14.95
C ALA A 245 3.02 1.26 15.44
N GLN A 246 2.43 0.67 16.48
CA GLN A 246 1.12 1.02 17.01
C GLN A 246 1.16 1.74 18.37
N SER A 247 2.32 2.31 18.74
CA SER A 247 2.46 3.14 19.94
C SER A 247 3.44 4.28 19.69
N ALA A 248 3.33 5.37 20.45
CA ALA A 248 4.25 6.51 20.37
C ALA A 248 5.71 6.08 20.63
N GLU A 249 5.94 5.15 21.55
CA GLU A 249 7.29 4.63 21.85
C GLU A 249 7.81 3.75 20.70
N GLY A 250 6.95 2.90 20.09
CA GLY A 250 7.32 2.12 18.91
C GLY A 250 7.68 3.01 17.73
N VAL A 251 6.89 4.05 17.47
CA VAL A 251 7.16 5.07 16.44
C VAL A 251 8.50 5.77 16.72
N ARG A 252 8.75 6.21 17.97
CA ARG A 252 9.99 6.90 18.36
C ARG A 252 11.21 6.03 18.10
N ARG A 253 11.19 4.76 18.51
CA ARG A 253 12.29 3.82 18.29
C ARG A 253 12.53 3.55 16.81
N ALA A 254 11.46 3.37 16.02
CA ALA A 254 11.55 3.12 14.59
C ALA A 254 12.17 4.31 13.84
N LEU A 255 11.69 5.55 14.13
CA LEU A 255 12.28 6.76 13.57
C LEU A 255 13.75 6.94 13.96
N ALA A 256 14.09 6.72 15.23
CA ALA A 256 15.47 6.78 15.71
C ALA A 256 16.39 5.75 15.02
N ALA A 257 15.84 4.60 14.63
CA ALA A 257 16.56 3.58 13.88
C ALA A 257 16.77 3.91 12.40
N GLY A 258 15.99 4.85 11.82
CA GLY A 258 16.10 5.24 10.43
C GLY A 258 15.01 4.69 9.51
N VAL A 259 13.89 4.22 10.06
CA VAL A 259 12.77 3.70 9.27
C VAL A 259 12.18 4.79 8.37
N ASP A 260 11.88 4.45 7.11
CA ASP A 260 11.40 5.39 6.09
C ASP A 260 9.89 5.59 6.12
N THR A 261 9.12 4.55 6.47
CA THR A 261 7.66 4.66 6.63
C THR A 261 7.17 3.99 7.90
N ILE A 262 6.34 4.69 8.64
CA ILE A 262 5.61 4.17 9.79
C ILE A 262 4.24 3.74 9.33
N GLU A 263 3.91 2.49 9.55
CA GLU A 263 2.60 1.90 9.25
C GLU A 263 1.73 1.96 10.50
N HIS A 264 0.46 2.30 10.34
CA HIS A 264 -0.53 2.53 11.39
C HIS A 264 -0.26 3.81 12.19
N GLY A 265 0.85 3.87 12.87
CA GLY A 265 1.20 5.02 13.71
C GLY A 265 0.44 5.05 15.04
N SER A 266 0.59 6.14 15.77
CA SER A 266 -0.06 6.41 17.05
C SER A 266 -0.12 7.92 17.30
N ARG A 267 -0.53 8.36 18.49
CA ARG A 267 -0.46 9.75 18.91
C ARG A 267 0.94 10.31 18.72
N LEU A 268 1.03 11.50 18.13
CA LEU A 268 2.30 12.18 17.85
C LEU A 268 2.41 13.42 18.73
N ASP A 269 3.56 13.57 19.38
CA ASP A 269 4.01 14.82 19.99
C ASP A 269 4.88 15.63 19.00
N ASP A 270 5.21 16.86 19.34
CA ASP A 270 6.00 17.77 18.49
C ASP A 270 7.35 17.18 18.12
N ALA A 271 7.99 16.42 19.03
CA ALA A 271 9.28 15.78 18.80
C ALA A 271 9.17 14.65 17.77
N LEU A 272 8.10 13.87 17.80
CA LEU A 272 7.82 12.85 16.79
C LEU A 272 7.50 13.49 15.42
N ILE A 273 6.69 14.54 15.39
CA ILE A 273 6.40 15.30 14.17
C ILE A 273 7.69 15.81 13.53
N GLU A 274 8.58 16.41 14.31
CA GLU A 274 9.87 16.88 13.82
C GLU A 274 10.74 15.73 13.31
N SER A 275 10.74 14.57 14.02
CA SER A 275 11.47 13.38 13.59
C SER A 275 10.95 12.77 12.28
N PHE A 276 9.66 12.92 11.96
CA PHE A 276 9.14 12.56 10.64
C PHE A 276 9.67 13.48 9.54
N LYS A 277 9.67 14.80 9.79
CA LYS A 277 10.07 15.80 8.80
C LYS A 277 11.56 15.79 8.52
N HIS A 278 12.36 15.58 9.55
CA HIS A 278 13.82 15.60 9.53
C HIS A 278 14.36 14.34 10.20
N ASN A 279 14.52 13.28 9.41
CA ASN A 279 15.10 12.02 9.88
C ASN A 279 16.41 11.73 9.14
N PRO A 280 17.57 12.18 9.67
CA PRO A 280 18.86 12.01 8.99
C PRO A 280 19.29 10.53 8.88
N ASN A 281 18.65 9.63 9.65
CA ASN A 281 18.91 8.20 9.59
C ASN A 281 18.07 7.48 8.53
N ALA A 282 16.97 8.08 8.06
CA ALA A 282 16.16 7.54 6.97
C ALA A 282 16.86 7.74 5.63
N LEU A 283 16.62 6.84 4.67
CA LEU A 283 17.30 6.82 3.36
C LEU A 283 17.20 8.17 2.61
N ARG A 284 16.11 8.93 2.82
CA ARG A 284 15.86 10.19 2.12
C ARG A 284 15.83 11.41 3.03
N GLY A 285 16.29 11.29 4.27
CA GLY A 285 16.33 12.39 5.23
C GLY A 285 14.97 12.76 5.85
N TYR A 286 13.93 11.99 5.59
CA TYR A 286 12.58 12.13 6.18
C TYR A 286 11.88 10.78 6.24
N SER A 287 10.87 10.69 7.09
CA SER A 287 9.98 9.54 7.16
C SER A 287 8.54 9.94 6.83
N ALA A 288 7.70 8.98 6.46
CA ALA A 288 6.29 9.20 6.14
C ALA A 288 5.38 8.31 6.99
N LEU A 289 4.11 8.70 7.10
CA LEU A 289 3.08 7.93 7.79
C LEU A 289 2.11 7.29 6.79
N ILE A 290 1.84 5.99 6.95
CA ILE A 290 0.78 5.27 6.25
C ILE A 290 -0.22 4.78 7.31
N PRO A 291 -1.30 5.53 7.57
CA PRO A 291 -2.13 5.31 8.76
C PRO A 291 -2.98 4.04 8.71
N THR A 292 -3.34 3.53 7.52
CA THR A 292 -4.14 2.30 7.37
C THR A 292 -5.36 2.25 8.29
N ILE A 293 -6.13 3.32 8.34
CA ILE A 293 -7.31 3.43 9.22
C ILE A 293 -8.28 2.28 8.94
N SER A 294 -8.35 1.83 7.68
CA SER A 294 -9.14 0.67 7.24
C SER A 294 -8.85 -0.61 8.00
N ALA A 295 -7.62 -0.81 8.50
CA ALA A 295 -7.24 -2.02 9.22
C ALA A 295 -7.84 -2.11 10.62
N GLY A 296 -7.80 -1.02 11.36
CA GLY A 296 -8.29 -0.97 12.73
C GLY A 296 -9.79 -0.68 12.83
N PHE A 297 -10.32 0.11 11.92
CA PHE A 297 -11.69 0.63 12.00
C PHE A 297 -12.77 -0.46 12.09
N PRO A 298 -12.74 -1.56 11.31
CA PRO A 298 -13.74 -2.62 11.43
C PRO A 298 -13.73 -3.32 12.79
N LEU A 299 -12.54 -3.51 13.39
CA LEU A 299 -12.39 -4.15 14.69
C LEU A 299 -12.93 -3.27 15.84
N HIS A 300 -12.95 -1.96 15.62
CA HIS A 300 -13.51 -0.97 16.55
C HIS A 300 -15.02 -0.76 16.33
N ALA A 301 -15.48 -0.74 15.08
CA ALA A 301 -16.84 -0.37 14.70
C ALA A 301 -17.84 -1.53 14.80
N PHE A 302 -17.41 -2.77 14.60
CA PHE A 302 -18.28 -3.95 14.60
C PHE A 302 -18.14 -4.78 15.87
N GLY A 303 -19.22 -5.47 16.24
CA GLY A 303 -19.23 -6.39 17.38
C GLY A 303 -18.29 -7.58 17.21
N ARG A 304 -17.87 -8.17 18.34
CA ARG A 304 -16.99 -9.35 18.35
C ARG A 304 -17.60 -10.59 17.70
N ASP A 305 -18.90 -10.72 17.75
CA ASP A 305 -19.70 -11.75 17.07
C ASP A 305 -19.56 -11.68 15.54
N VAL A 306 -19.32 -10.48 15.01
CA VAL A 306 -19.13 -10.22 13.58
C VAL A 306 -17.66 -10.32 13.18
N THR A 307 -16.74 -9.75 13.99
CA THR A 307 -15.31 -9.68 13.69
C THR A 307 -14.54 -10.95 14.03
N GLY A 308 -15.04 -11.75 14.96
CA GLY A 308 -14.38 -12.97 15.45
C GLY A 308 -13.20 -12.72 16.40
N ILE A 309 -12.96 -11.48 16.84
CA ILE A 309 -11.85 -11.14 17.76
C ILE A 309 -12.21 -11.43 19.20
N THR A 310 -11.18 -11.63 20.04
CA THR A 310 -11.32 -11.80 21.49
C THR A 310 -11.65 -10.47 22.18
N GLU A 311 -12.04 -10.52 23.46
CA GLU A 311 -12.25 -9.32 24.27
C GLU A 311 -10.97 -8.51 24.45
N ILE A 312 -9.84 -9.19 24.68
CA ILE A 312 -8.52 -8.58 24.78
C ILE A 312 -8.16 -7.83 23.49
N GLN A 313 -8.36 -8.47 22.34
CA GLN A 313 -8.12 -7.84 21.03
C GLN A 313 -9.04 -6.64 20.79
N ALA A 314 -10.31 -6.71 21.19
CA ALA A 314 -11.24 -5.59 21.06
C ALA A 314 -10.82 -4.39 21.93
N GLU A 315 -10.35 -4.62 23.15
CA GLU A 315 -9.87 -3.55 24.03
C GLU A 315 -8.55 -2.94 23.52
N ASN A 316 -7.59 -3.77 23.10
CA ASN A 316 -6.37 -3.30 22.46
C ASN A 316 -6.69 -2.49 21.18
N SER A 317 -7.65 -2.95 20.38
CA SER A 317 -8.08 -2.25 19.16
C SER A 317 -8.57 -0.83 19.43
N ARG A 318 -9.36 -0.61 20.49
CA ARG A 318 -9.85 0.74 20.84
C ARG A 318 -8.68 1.70 21.06
N THR A 319 -7.71 1.31 21.90
CA THR A 319 -6.54 2.14 22.21
C THR A 319 -5.71 2.43 20.96
N VAL A 320 -5.48 1.40 20.11
CA VAL A 320 -4.69 1.53 18.88
C VAL A 320 -5.39 2.43 17.87
N VAL A 321 -6.69 2.22 17.61
CA VAL A 321 -7.45 3.02 16.63
C VAL A 321 -7.54 4.49 17.07
N ASP A 322 -7.79 4.77 18.33
CA ASP A 322 -7.80 6.15 18.86
C ASP A 322 -6.42 6.82 18.66
N GLY A 323 -5.33 6.07 18.86
CA GLY A 323 -3.98 6.54 18.60
C GLY A 323 -3.72 6.82 17.11
N MET A 324 -4.11 5.89 16.24
CA MET A 324 -3.97 6.02 14.78
C MET A 324 -4.71 7.24 14.23
N LEU A 325 -5.98 7.43 14.61
CA LEU A 325 -6.80 8.56 14.16
C LEU A 325 -6.19 9.90 14.62
N ALA A 326 -5.78 9.99 15.89
CA ALA A 326 -5.15 11.18 16.43
C ALA A 326 -3.80 11.48 15.75
N GLY A 327 -2.99 10.43 15.51
CA GLY A 327 -1.69 10.54 14.83
C GLY A 327 -1.82 10.94 13.37
N ALA A 328 -2.76 10.36 12.62
CA ALA A 328 -3.02 10.72 11.23
C ALA A 328 -3.41 12.18 11.08
N ARG A 329 -4.30 12.67 11.96
CA ARG A 329 -4.70 14.09 12.00
C ARG A 329 -3.52 15.00 12.32
N ALA A 330 -2.79 14.72 13.40
CA ALA A 330 -1.64 15.54 13.82
C ALA A 330 -0.54 15.57 12.74
N ALA A 331 -0.27 14.45 12.10
CA ALA A 331 0.67 14.36 10.99
C ALA A 331 0.25 15.24 9.80
N HIS A 332 -1.03 15.17 9.40
CA HIS A 332 -1.58 15.97 8.32
C HIS A 332 -1.52 17.48 8.64
N GLU A 333 -2.04 17.90 9.79
CA GLU A 333 -2.03 19.31 10.22
C GLU A 333 -0.62 19.87 10.32
N ALA A 334 0.35 19.06 10.71
CA ALA A 334 1.76 19.47 10.81
C ALA A 334 2.52 19.39 9.48
N GLY A 335 1.94 18.89 8.37
CA GLY A 335 2.59 18.77 7.07
C GLY A 335 3.61 17.62 6.98
N VAL A 336 3.50 16.59 7.83
CA VAL A 336 4.18 15.30 7.62
C VAL A 336 3.62 14.65 6.36
N LEU A 337 4.45 13.94 5.59
CA LEU A 337 3.95 13.19 4.45
C LEU A 337 3.08 12.03 4.93
N VAL A 338 1.79 12.09 4.61
CA VAL A 338 0.82 11.03 4.90
C VAL A 338 0.36 10.41 3.59
N GLY A 339 0.53 9.09 3.47
CA GLY A 339 0.10 8.32 2.32
C GLY A 339 -1.15 7.50 2.58
N VAL A 340 -1.58 6.73 1.58
CA VAL A 340 -2.71 5.82 1.62
C VAL A 340 -2.22 4.38 1.56
N GLY A 341 -2.60 3.60 2.55
CA GLY A 341 -2.45 2.15 2.61
C GLY A 341 -3.64 1.56 3.34
N THR A 342 -4.03 0.33 3.06
CA THR A 342 -5.26 -0.23 3.61
C THR A 342 -5.04 -1.41 4.53
N ASP A 343 -3.87 -2.05 4.45
CA ASP A 343 -3.61 -3.31 5.16
C ASP A 343 -4.62 -4.41 4.76
N THR A 344 -4.81 -4.56 3.44
CA THR A 344 -5.72 -5.57 2.87
C THR A 344 -5.42 -6.97 3.40
N ALA A 345 -6.39 -7.87 3.32
CA ALA A 345 -6.39 -9.20 3.89
C ALA A 345 -6.71 -9.28 5.39
N MET A 346 -6.70 -8.15 6.11
CA MET A 346 -7.22 -8.10 7.48
C MET A 346 -8.75 -8.20 7.49
N THR A 347 -9.34 -8.50 8.66
CA THR A 347 -10.80 -8.67 8.84
C THR A 347 -11.59 -7.48 8.26
N PHE A 348 -12.42 -7.74 7.25
CA PHE A 348 -13.22 -6.77 6.49
C PHE A 348 -12.42 -5.73 5.68
N VAL A 349 -11.11 -5.89 5.55
CA VAL A 349 -10.27 -5.06 4.67
C VAL A 349 -10.07 -5.80 3.35
N THR A 350 -10.97 -5.52 2.41
CA THR A 350 -11.03 -6.22 1.12
C THR A 350 -10.07 -5.61 0.10
N GLN A 351 -9.72 -6.37 -0.93
CA GLN A 351 -8.80 -5.94 -1.99
C GLN A 351 -9.41 -4.83 -2.89
N TYR A 352 -10.74 -4.66 -2.91
CA TYR A 352 -11.43 -3.71 -3.81
C TYR A 352 -11.87 -2.39 -3.15
N ASN A 353 -11.56 -2.17 -1.87
CA ASN A 353 -12.08 -1.03 -1.11
C ASN A 353 -11.00 0.02 -0.74
N THR A 354 -9.92 0.15 -1.53
CA THR A 354 -8.88 1.16 -1.27
C THR A 354 -9.45 2.57 -1.16
N TRP A 355 -10.48 2.91 -1.94
CA TRP A 355 -11.15 4.20 -1.89
C TRP A 355 -11.72 4.56 -0.51
N ARG A 356 -12.06 3.57 0.33
CA ARG A 356 -12.57 3.82 1.69
C ARG A 356 -11.51 4.43 2.60
N GLU A 357 -10.24 4.11 2.40
CA GLU A 357 -9.17 4.76 3.16
C GLU A 357 -9.14 6.26 2.89
N LEU A 358 -9.35 6.69 1.63
CA LEU A 358 -9.47 8.10 1.28
C LEU A 358 -10.65 8.76 2.03
N ALA A 359 -11.79 8.10 2.04
CA ALA A 359 -12.98 8.59 2.76
C ALA A 359 -12.75 8.65 4.29
N LEU A 360 -12.00 7.70 4.86
CA LEU A 360 -11.63 7.69 6.27
C LEU A 360 -10.66 8.82 6.61
N LEU A 361 -9.67 9.11 5.74
CA LEU A 361 -8.77 10.26 5.90
C LEU A 361 -9.55 11.59 5.90
N VAL A 362 -10.50 11.75 4.99
CA VAL A 362 -11.38 12.94 4.95
C VAL A 362 -12.19 13.04 6.24
N LYS A 363 -12.80 11.94 6.65
CA LYS A 363 -13.72 11.95 7.81
C LYS A 363 -13.00 12.15 9.15
N TYR A 364 -11.82 11.54 9.33
CA TYR A 364 -11.19 11.44 10.65
C TYR A 364 -9.85 12.18 10.76
N ALA A 365 -9.12 12.39 9.66
CA ALA A 365 -7.81 13.02 9.69
C ALA A 365 -7.77 14.45 9.13
N GLY A 366 -8.94 15.00 8.74
CA GLY A 366 -9.07 16.41 8.33
C GLY A 366 -8.65 16.69 6.88
N PHE A 367 -8.46 15.65 6.07
CA PHE A 367 -8.16 15.81 4.63
C PHE A 367 -9.36 16.36 3.87
N THR A 368 -9.12 17.16 2.86
CA THR A 368 -10.08 17.41 1.79
C THR A 368 -10.10 16.23 0.80
N PRO A 369 -11.15 16.06 -0.01
CA PRO A 369 -11.14 15.04 -1.07
C PRO A 369 -9.93 15.14 -2.03
N ALA A 370 -9.51 16.36 -2.37
CA ALA A 370 -8.34 16.62 -3.23
C ALA A 370 -7.04 16.13 -2.58
N GLU A 371 -6.83 16.42 -1.30
CA GLU A 371 -5.67 15.95 -0.55
C GLU A 371 -5.67 14.44 -0.39
N ALA A 372 -6.83 13.80 -0.19
CA ALA A 372 -6.95 12.35 -0.11
C ALA A 372 -6.62 11.67 -1.45
N VAL A 373 -7.11 12.21 -2.58
CA VAL A 373 -6.74 11.75 -3.93
C VAL A 373 -5.24 11.92 -4.17
N ARG A 374 -4.67 13.07 -3.80
CA ARG A 374 -3.23 13.31 -3.89
C ARG A 374 -2.43 12.34 -3.03
N ALA A 375 -2.89 12.05 -1.80
CA ALA A 375 -2.25 11.08 -0.91
C ALA A 375 -2.18 9.68 -1.54
N ALA A 376 -3.26 9.25 -2.20
CA ALA A 376 -3.36 7.97 -2.89
C ALA A 376 -2.67 7.91 -4.26
N THR A 377 -2.10 9.02 -4.75
CA THR A 377 -1.47 9.12 -6.08
C THR A 377 -0.08 9.70 -5.97
N ARG A 378 0.09 11.02 -6.16
CA ARG A 378 1.40 11.72 -6.16
C ARG A 378 2.18 11.56 -4.87
N THR A 379 1.52 11.66 -3.71
CA THR A 379 2.21 11.52 -2.41
C THR A 379 2.70 10.10 -2.20
N ASN A 380 1.86 9.09 -2.45
CA ASN A 380 2.30 7.69 -2.39
C ASN A 380 3.43 7.39 -3.37
N ALA A 381 3.36 7.90 -4.61
CA ALA A 381 4.44 7.74 -5.57
C ALA A 381 5.77 8.33 -5.05
N ARG A 382 5.72 9.49 -4.37
CA ARG A 382 6.87 10.10 -3.71
C ARG A 382 7.36 9.26 -2.52
N ILE A 383 6.45 8.81 -1.66
CA ILE A 383 6.78 7.96 -0.49
C ILE A 383 7.46 6.66 -0.94
N LEU A 384 6.95 6.04 -2.00
CA LEU A 384 7.46 4.77 -2.52
C LEU A 384 8.64 4.90 -3.49
N ASN A 385 9.10 6.13 -3.76
CA ASN A 385 10.18 6.43 -4.71
C ASN A 385 9.90 5.98 -6.15
N VAL A 386 8.64 6.08 -6.59
CA VAL A 386 8.20 5.70 -7.95
C VAL A 386 7.62 6.87 -8.75
N SER A 387 7.81 8.12 -8.29
CA SER A 387 7.27 9.33 -8.95
C SER A 387 7.76 9.51 -10.40
N GLY A 388 8.88 8.91 -10.76
CA GLY A 388 9.41 8.95 -12.13
C GLY A 388 8.64 8.08 -13.12
N ILE A 389 7.79 7.16 -12.65
CA ILE A 389 7.09 6.20 -13.51
C ILE A 389 5.57 6.25 -13.40
N THR A 390 5.01 6.66 -12.25
CA THR A 390 3.56 6.63 -11.98
C THR A 390 3.14 7.72 -10.98
N GLY A 391 1.87 7.72 -10.56
CA GLY A 391 1.29 8.63 -9.55
C GLY A 391 0.79 9.96 -10.09
N SER A 392 0.99 10.24 -11.37
CA SER A 392 0.42 11.38 -12.11
C SER A 392 0.35 11.06 -13.59
N LEU A 393 -0.47 11.80 -14.32
CA LEU A 393 -0.64 11.64 -15.77
C LEU A 393 0.26 12.62 -16.54
N ASP A 394 1.53 12.68 -16.16
CA ASP A 394 2.51 13.51 -16.85
C ASP A 394 3.15 12.73 -18.02
N GLU A 395 3.56 13.45 -19.08
CA GLU A 395 4.24 12.86 -20.24
C GLU A 395 5.50 12.06 -19.83
N GLY A 396 5.72 10.94 -20.48
CA GLY A 396 6.82 9.99 -20.24
C GLY A 396 6.54 8.96 -19.14
N LYS A 397 5.52 9.13 -18.29
CA LYS A 397 5.11 8.15 -17.30
C LYS A 397 4.25 7.04 -17.92
N TYR A 398 4.12 5.92 -17.22
CA TYR A 398 3.15 4.91 -17.61
C TYR A 398 1.73 5.48 -17.55
N ALA A 399 0.91 5.04 -18.49
CA ALA A 399 -0.52 5.33 -18.46
C ALA A 399 -1.20 4.45 -17.42
N ASP A 400 -1.08 4.89 -16.18
CA ASP A 400 -1.74 4.34 -15.00
C ASP A 400 -2.88 5.27 -14.63
N MET A 401 -4.10 4.93 -15.06
CA MET A 401 -5.25 5.82 -14.89
C MET A 401 -6.54 5.05 -14.66
N MET A 402 -7.52 5.76 -14.13
CA MET A 402 -8.89 5.30 -14.03
C MET A 402 -9.86 6.31 -14.62
N VAL A 403 -10.89 5.80 -15.31
CA VAL A 403 -11.99 6.56 -15.90
C VAL A 403 -13.23 6.39 -15.03
N LEU A 404 -13.87 7.49 -14.67
CA LEU A 404 -14.99 7.58 -13.75
C LEU A 404 -16.19 8.27 -14.41
N ASP A 405 -17.41 7.96 -13.94
CA ASP A 405 -18.64 8.61 -14.40
C ASP A 405 -18.87 10.00 -13.79
N SER A 406 -18.29 10.28 -12.62
CA SER A 406 -18.49 11.52 -11.88
C SER A 406 -17.18 12.01 -11.24
N ASN A 407 -17.17 13.28 -10.82
CA ASN A 407 -16.00 13.90 -10.23
C ASN A 407 -15.66 13.29 -8.86
N PRO A 408 -14.50 12.65 -8.70
CA PRO A 408 -14.10 12.06 -7.41
C PRO A 408 -13.82 13.10 -6.32
N LEU A 409 -13.65 14.38 -6.68
CA LEU A 409 -13.45 15.46 -5.72
C LEU A 409 -14.76 15.91 -5.08
N ASP A 410 -15.91 15.65 -5.73
CA ASP A 410 -17.24 15.93 -5.18
C ASP A 410 -17.77 14.73 -4.38
N ASP A 411 -17.48 13.51 -4.83
CA ASP A 411 -17.88 12.26 -4.16
C ASP A 411 -16.83 11.16 -4.38
N LEU A 412 -16.07 10.86 -3.33
CA LEU A 412 -15.07 9.79 -3.34
C LEU A 412 -15.66 8.39 -3.59
N SER A 413 -16.96 8.18 -3.38
CA SER A 413 -17.59 6.87 -3.60
C SER A 413 -17.60 6.45 -5.08
N THR A 414 -17.44 7.39 -6.02
CA THR A 414 -17.30 7.09 -7.44
C THR A 414 -16.07 6.23 -7.74
N LEU A 415 -15.03 6.32 -6.90
CA LEU A 415 -13.82 5.49 -7.01
C LEU A 415 -14.09 3.99 -6.79
N ALA A 416 -15.24 3.63 -6.20
CA ALA A 416 -15.61 2.23 -6.00
C ALA A 416 -15.97 1.51 -7.31
N HIS A 417 -16.28 2.26 -8.38
CA HIS A 417 -16.83 1.72 -9.61
C HIS A 417 -16.19 2.37 -10.85
N PRO A 418 -14.87 2.19 -11.07
CA PRO A 418 -14.24 2.70 -12.28
C PRO A 418 -14.87 2.06 -13.53
N LYS A 419 -15.02 2.85 -14.59
CA LYS A 419 -15.54 2.37 -15.87
C LYS A 419 -14.48 1.71 -16.73
N LEU A 420 -13.25 2.19 -16.57
CA LEU A 420 -12.07 1.66 -17.21
C LEU A 420 -10.88 1.90 -16.27
N VAL A 421 -10.05 0.91 -16.15
CA VAL A 421 -8.73 1.02 -15.53
C VAL A 421 -7.69 0.77 -16.61
N VAL A 422 -6.65 1.59 -16.61
CA VAL A 422 -5.48 1.39 -17.47
C VAL A 422 -4.27 1.26 -16.56
N ALA A 423 -3.50 0.21 -16.73
CA ALA A 423 -2.27 -0.03 -15.98
C ALA A 423 -1.12 -0.34 -16.92
N GLY A 424 -0.02 0.42 -16.81
CA GLY A 424 1.09 0.29 -17.74
C GLY A 424 0.69 0.49 -19.21
N GLY A 425 -0.39 1.22 -19.46
CA GLY A 425 -0.98 1.42 -20.79
C GLY A 425 -1.97 0.34 -21.21
N HIS A 426 -2.13 -0.75 -20.48
CA HIS A 426 -3.07 -1.83 -20.78
C HIS A 426 -4.45 -1.53 -20.18
N PRO A 427 -5.52 -1.41 -20.99
CA PRO A 427 -6.90 -1.40 -20.51
C PRO A 427 -7.27 -2.72 -19.83
N VAL A 428 -7.99 -2.65 -18.68
CA VAL A 428 -8.39 -3.80 -17.85
C VAL A 428 -9.89 -3.81 -17.65
#